data_a89e2024c4cbcf5526193927b9f09274
#
_entry.id   a89e2024c4cbcf5526193927b9f09274
#
_cell.length_a   1.000
_cell.length_b   1.000
_cell.length_c   1.000
_cell.angle_alpha   90.00
_cell.angle_beta   90.00
_cell.angle_gamma   90.00
#
_symmetry.space_group_name_H-M   'P 1'
#
loop_
_entity.id
_entity.type
_entity.pdbx_description
1 polymer ?
#
loop_
_entity_poly.entity_id
_entity_poly.type
_entity_poly.pdbx_seq_one_letter_code
_entity_poly.pdbx_strand_id
1 'polypeptide(L)'
;MKICLVGVSCVGKTTMGKRLAERLGYAFFDLDAEIEDTFGTSIERLKSELLTEYSFRQKAALVLKRLVRQQEKPHCVVALPPSGLMDHYARVLKQGACVTIALYDRPENILARITFYDKDSHPIHKALSAAEKAYYLREITADMTYFGPWHRKSSYPKIRHVCGDFAQIIRFLRRHDVLWPMAP
;
A
#
# COMPACT_ATOMS: atom_id res chain seq x y z
N MET A 1 -11.39 -5.39 -13.04
CA MET A 1 -11.11 -4.11 -12.35
C MET A 1 -9.93 -4.27 -11.42
N LYS A 2 -9.09 -3.24 -11.30
CA LYS A 2 -7.88 -3.28 -10.48
C LYS A 2 -7.91 -2.16 -9.46
N ILE A 3 -7.76 -2.51 -8.17
CA ILE A 3 -7.79 -1.58 -7.04
C ILE A 3 -6.39 -1.58 -6.41
N CYS A 4 -5.78 -0.41 -6.27
CA CYS A 4 -4.46 -0.27 -5.68
C CYS A 4 -4.55 0.51 -4.37
N LEU A 5 -4.04 -0.06 -3.29
CA LEU A 5 -4.00 0.57 -1.97
C LEU A 5 -2.65 1.23 -1.74
N VAL A 6 -2.65 2.51 -1.40
CA VAL A 6 -1.47 3.31 -1.06
C VAL A 6 -1.60 3.92 0.32
N GLY A 7 -0.50 4.37 0.90
CA GLY A 7 -0.46 4.98 2.23
C GLY A 7 0.85 4.68 2.94
N VAL A 8 1.08 5.31 4.08
CA VAL A 8 2.29 5.14 4.89
C VAL A 8 2.44 3.70 5.42
N SER A 9 3.61 3.39 5.96
CA SER A 9 3.85 2.09 6.60
C SER A 9 2.85 1.86 7.74
N CYS A 10 2.50 0.62 8.01
CA CYS A 10 1.61 0.20 9.10
C CYS A 10 0.20 0.84 9.12
N VAL A 11 -0.21 1.53 8.04
CA VAL A 11 -1.58 2.09 7.93
C VAL A 11 -2.64 1.01 7.71
N GLY A 12 -2.26 -0.24 7.43
CA GLY A 12 -3.16 -1.38 7.29
C GLY A 12 -3.48 -1.78 5.85
N LYS A 13 -2.63 -1.42 4.86
CA LYS A 13 -2.85 -1.74 3.43
C LYS A 13 -3.06 -3.22 3.18
N THR A 14 -2.17 -4.07 3.67
CA THR A 14 -2.24 -5.53 3.48
C THR A 14 -3.49 -6.13 4.12
N THR A 15 -3.78 -5.76 5.37
CA THR A 15 -4.97 -6.24 6.09
C THR A 15 -6.27 -5.82 5.38
N MET A 16 -6.35 -4.56 5.03
CA MET A 16 -7.52 -4.00 4.34
C MET A 16 -7.66 -4.56 2.93
N GLY A 17 -6.54 -4.75 2.24
CA GLY A 17 -6.49 -5.31 0.89
C GLY A 17 -7.00 -6.76 0.84
N LYS A 18 -6.57 -7.60 1.78
CA LYS A 18 -7.06 -8.98 1.90
C LYS A 18 -8.57 -9.02 2.14
N ARG A 19 -9.08 -8.25 3.11
CA ARG A 19 -10.52 -8.16 3.42
C ARG A 19 -11.33 -7.62 2.23
N LEU A 20 -10.79 -6.65 1.50
CA LEU A 20 -11.45 -6.08 0.34
C LEU A 20 -11.50 -7.09 -0.81
N ALA A 21 -10.41 -7.79 -1.08
CA ALA A 21 -10.33 -8.83 -2.10
C ALA A 21 -11.31 -9.97 -1.81
N GLU A 22 -11.31 -10.48 -0.58
CA GLU A 22 -12.25 -11.51 -0.12
C GLU A 22 -13.71 -11.07 -0.32
N ARG A 23 -14.06 -9.85 0.10
CA ARG A 23 -15.42 -9.31 -0.01
C ARG A 23 -15.88 -9.14 -1.45
N LEU A 24 -14.96 -8.89 -2.38
CA LEU A 24 -15.25 -8.65 -3.79
C LEU A 24 -15.08 -9.91 -4.68
N GLY A 25 -14.58 -11.01 -4.13
CA GLY A 25 -14.19 -12.19 -4.92
C GLY A 25 -13.00 -11.90 -5.86
N TYR A 26 -12.09 -10.99 -5.46
CA TYR A 26 -10.92 -10.58 -6.23
C TYR A 26 -9.64 -11.27 -5.75
N ALA A 27 -8.65 -11.37 -6.62
CA ALA A 27 -7.31 -11.77 -6.20
C ALA A 27 -6.67 -10.66 -5.34
N PHE A 28 -5.87 -11.04 -4.33
CA PHE A 28 -5.06 -10.11 -3.55
C PHE A 28 -3.59 -10.30 -3.86
N PHE A 29 -2.87 -9.18 -4.01
CA PHE A 29 -1.43 -9.14 -4.16
C PHE A 29 -0.82 -8.11 -3.20
N ASP A 30 0.25 -8.50 -2.52
CA ASP A 30 1.14 -7.58 -1.83
C ASP A 30 2.34 -7.34 -2.74
N LEU A 31 2.58 -6.10 -3.15
CA LEU A 31 3.62 -5.81 -4.14
C LEU A 31 5.02 -6.17 -3.63
N ASP A 32 5.27 -6.03 -2.33
CA ASP A 32 6.55 -6.40 -1.74
C ASP A 32 6.79 -7.92 -1.88
N ALA A 33 5.81 -8.74 -1.56
CA ALA A 33 5.88 -10.20 -1.73
C ALA A 33 6.03 -10.59 -3.21
N GLU A 34 5.29 -9.94 -4.12
CA GLU A 34 5.38 -10.20 -5.55
C GLU A 34 6.76 -9.83 -6.15
N ILE A 35 7.43 -8.82 -5.58
CA ILE A 35 8.80 -8.45 -5.94
C ILE A 35 9.75 -9.56 -5.49
N GLU A 36 9.66 -10.00 -4.23
CA GLU A 36 10.50 -11.07 -3.68
C GLU A 36 10.34 -12.36 -4.48
N ASP A 37 9.12 -12.77 -4.78
CA ASP A 37 8.82 -13.95 -5.61
C ASP A 37 9.40 -13.81 -7.02
N THR A 38 9.30 -12.63 -7.63
CA THR A 38 9.77 -12.39 -9.01
C THR A 38 11.29 -12.47 -9.11
N PHE A 39 11.99 -11.98 -8.11
CA PHE A 39 13.47 -11.92 -8.13
C PHE A 39 14.12 -13.05 -7.33
N GLY A 40 13.36 -13.88 -6.63
CA GLY A 40 13.87 -15.01 -5.83
C GLY A 40 14.75 -14.58 -4.66
N THR A 41 14.56 -13.35 -4.15
CA THR A 41 15.39 -12.78 -3.07
C THR A 41 14.59 -11.76 -2.26
N SER A 42 15.05 -11.47 -1.03
CA SER A 42 14.41 -10.44 -0.20
C SER A 42 14.61 -9.03 -0.78
N ILE A 43 13.69 -8.13 -0.42
CA ILE A 43 13.79 -6.72 -0.84
C ILE A 43 15.08 -6.07 -0.36
N GLU A 44 15.51 -6.36 0.87
CA GLU A 44 16.76 -5.84 1.44
C GLU A 44 17.96 -6.27 0.61
N ARG A 45 18.03 -7.55 0.24
CA ARG A 45 19.12 -8.07 -0.59
C ARG A 45 19.06 -7.51 -2.00
N LEU A 46 17.88 -7.44 -2.61
CA LEU A 46 17.70 -6.82 -3.92
C LEU A 46 18.15 -5.35 -3.94
N LYS A 47 17.83 -4.60 -2.86
CA LYS A 47 18.30 -3.21 -2.71
C LYS A 47 19.81 -3.11 -2.53
N SER A 48 20.42 -4.03 -1.79
CA SER A 48 21.88 -4.02 -1.61
C SER A 48 22.67 -4.37 -2.91
N GLU A 49 22.07 -5.13 -3.81
CA GLU A 49 22.62 -5.46 -5.12
C GLU A 49 22.45 -4.32 -6.14
N LEU A 50 21.59 -3.36 -5.88
CA LEU A 50 21.31 -2.25 -6.77
C LEU A 50 21.96 -0.96 -6.26
N LEU A 51 22.58 -0.21 -7.18
CA LEU A 51 23.29 1.01 -6.83
C LEU A 51 22.41 2.11 -6.23
N THR A 52 21.10 2.14 -6.57
CA THR A 52 20.21 3.24 -6.19
C THR A 52 18.79 2.76 -5.91
N GLU A 53 18.10 3.48 -5.04
CA GLU A 53 16.65 3.36 -4.85
C GLU A 53 15.86 3.55 -6.16
N TYR A 54 16.36 4.38 -7.08
CA TYR A 54 15.75 4.57 -8.39
C TYR A 54 15.75 3.26 -9.19
N SER A 55 16.88 2.55 -9.26
CA SER A 55 16.98 1.27 -9.95
C SER A 55 16.08 0.21 -9.35
N PHE A 56 15.99 0.16 -8.02
CA PHE A 56 15.04 -0.72 -7.32
C PHE A 56 13.58 -0.40 -7.72
N ARG A 57 13.18 0.87 -7.65
CA ARG A 57 11.81 1.29 -8.00
C ARG A 57 11.48 1.02 -9.47
N GLN A 58 12.44 1.15 -10.36
CA GLN A 58 12.27 0.82 -11.76
C GLN A 58 11.95 -0.67 -11.94
N LYS A 59 12.71 -1.57 -11.31
CA LYS A 59 12.47 -3.02 -11.33
C LYS A 59 11.11 -3.37 -10.68
N ALA A 60 10.84 -2.84 -9.52
CA ALA A 60 9.58 -3.05 -8.81
C ALA A 60 8.36 -2.57 -9.61
N ALA A 61 8.48 -1.46 -10.36
CA ALA A 61 7.43 -0.98 -11.24
C ALA A 61 7.12 -1.92 -12.41
N LEU A 62 8.08 -2.73 -12.87
CA LEU A 62 7.82 -3.77 -13.87
C LEU A 62 6.94 -4.88 -13.30
N VAL A 63 7.15 -5.27 -12.05
CA VAL A 63 6.29 -6.24 -11.34
C VAL A 63 4.87 -5.68 -11.22
N LEU A 64 4.73 -4.45 -10.74
CA LEU A 64 3.41 -3.79 -10.66
C LEU A 64 2.74 -3.71 -12.04
N LYS A 65 3.49 -3.34 -13.10
CA LYS A 65 2.97 -3.30 -14.47
C LYS A 65 2.45 -4.66 -14.94
N ARG A 66 3.15 -5.73 -14.62
CA ARG A 66 2.70 -7.10 -14.90
C ARG A 66 1.37 -7.39 -14.18
N LEU A 67 1.28 -7.14 -12.87
CA LEU A 67 0.09 -7.36 -12.07
C LEU A 67 -1.14 -6.59 -12.59
N VAL A 68 -0.96 -5.32 -12.93
CA VAL A 68 -2.10 -4.51 -13.39
C VAL A 68 -2.48 -4.76 -14.85
N ARG A 69 -1.66 -5.48 -15.62
CA ARG A 69 -1.95 -5.82 -17.03
C ARG A 69 -2.35 -7.28 -17.24
N GLN A 70 -2.16 -8.14 -16.24
CA GLN A 70 -2.48 -9.55 -16.38
C GLN A 70 -3.96 -9.78 -16.71
N GLN A 71 -4.21 -10.73 -17.60
CA GLN A 71 -5.55 -11.11 -18.06
C GLN A 71 -6.14 -12.26 -17.24
N GLU A 72 -5.29 -13.13 -16.69
CA GLU A 72 -5.69 -14.31 -15.91
C GLU A 72 -6.47 -13.95 -14.65
N LYS A 73 -6.10 -12.83 -14.03
CA LYS A 73 -6.79 -12.28 -12.85
C LYS A 73 -7.23 -10.84 -13.15
N PRO A 74 -8.31 -10.67 -13.93
CA PRO A 74 -8.72 -9.34 -14.42
C PRO A 74 -9.21 -8.42 -13.29
N HIS A 75 -9.59 -9.02 -12.16
CA HIS A 75 -10.04 -8.33 -10.96
C HIS A 75 -9.07 -8.61 -9.81
N CYS A 76 -8.40 -7.57 -9.28
CA CYS A 76 -7.49 -7.73 -8.17
C CYS A 76 -7.39 -6.49 -7.29
N VAL A 77 -6.95 -6.71 -6.05
CA VAL A 77 -6.54 -5.68 -5.10
C VAL A 77 -5.03 -5.81 -4.91
N VAL A 78 -4.31 -4.72 -5.07
CA VAL A 78 -2.84 -4.67 -4.90
C VAL A 78 -2.50 -3.71 -3.76
N ALA A 79 -1.84 -4.19 -2.71
CA ALA A 79 -1.24 -3.34 -1.69
C ALA A 79 0.14 -2.88 -2.16
N LEU A 80 0.38 -1.56 -2.19
CA LEU A 80 1.67 -0.99 -2.59
C LEU A 80 2.53 -0.68 -1.36
N PRO A 81 3.87 -0.70 -1.49
CA PRO A 81 4.78 -0.24 -0.44
C PRO A 81 4.54 1.25 -0.11
N PRO A 82 5.03 1.75 1.03
CA PRO A 82 4.78 3.14 1.46
C PRO A 82 5.15 4.19 0.41
N SER A 83 6.18 3.95 -0.38
CA SER A 83 6.66 4.79 -1.47
C SER A 83 5.88 4.64 -2.79
N GLY A 84 4.74 3.95 -2.78
CA GLY A 84 4.04 3.44 -3.98
C GLY A 84 3.45 4.46 -4.95
N LEU A 85 3.61 5.77 -4.71
CA LEU A 85 3.14 6.80 -5.66
C LEU A 85 4.28 7.66 -6.24
N MET A 86 5.53 7.28 -6.03
CA MET A 86 6.65 8.05 -6.57
C MET A 86 6.98 7.57 -7.99
N ASP A 87 7.05 8.52 -8.92
CA ASP A 87 7.54 8.38 -10.31
C ASP A 87 7.06 7.13 -11.09
N HIS A 88 7.78 6.02 -10.95
CA HIS A 88 7.54 4.81 -11.74
C HIS A 88 6.19 4.16 -11.46
N TYR A 89 5.80 4.07 -10.18
CA TYR A 89 4.51 3.49 -9.79
C TYR A 89 3.34 4.36 -10.24
N ALA A 90 3.43 5.67 -10.05
CA ALA A 90 2.39 6.61 -10.48
C ALA A 90 2.11 6.50 -11.98
N ARG A 91 3.17 6.35 -12.80
CA ARG A 91 3.05 6.15 -14.24
C ARG A 91 2.33 4.83 -14.57
N VAL A 92 2.70 3.74 -13.90
CA VAL A 92 2.06 2.44 -14.11
C VAL A 92 0.58 2.47 -13.71
N LEU A 93 0.25 3.05 -12.56
CA LEU A 93 -1.13 3.17 -12.08
C LEU A 93 -2.00 3.99 -13.03
N LYS A 94 -1.46 5.12 -13.54
CA LYS A 94 -2.15 5.96 -14.52
C LYS A 94 -2.43 5.22 -15.83
N GLN A 95 -1.47 4.46 -16.33
CA GLN A 95 -1.61 3.67 -17.56
C GLN A 95 -2.47 2.41 -17.39
N GLY A 96 -2.51 1.87 -16.17
CA GLY A 96 -3.22 0.61 -15.87
C GLY A 96 -4.71 0.77 -15.60
N ALA A 97 -5.29 1.97 -15.71
CA ALA A 97 -6.69 2.26 -15.37
C ALA A 97 -7.09 1.70 -13.97
N CYS A 98 -6.17 1.83 -13.02
CA CYS A 98 -6.38 1.34 -11.66
C CYS A 98 -7.15 2.36 -10.81
N VAL A 99 -8.08 1.87 -10.00
CA VAL A 99 -8.66 2.67 -8.93
C VAL A 99 -7.67 2.69 -7.77
N THR A 100 -7.12 3.87 -7.47
CA THR A 100 -6.14 4.02 -6.39
C THR A 100 -6.82 4.57 -5.14
N ILE A 101 -6.65 3.85 -4.02
CA ILE A 101 -7.22 4.19 -2.72
C ILE A 101 -6.07 4.53 -1.76
N ALA A 102 -6.06 5.75 -1.26
CA ALA A 102 -5.11 6.15 -0.23
C ALA A 102 -5.70 5.88 1.18
N LEU A 103 -5.02 5.05 1.95
CA LEU A 103 -5.39 4.78 3.34
C LEU A 103 -4.69 5.78 4.26
N TYR A 104 -5.46 6.29 5.21
CA TYR A 104 -5.00 7.20 6.26
C TYR A 104 -5.51 6.74 7.62
N ASP A 105 -4.74 7.00 8.65
CA ASP A 105 -5.16 6.80 10.03
C ASP A 105 -4.47 7.85 10.93
N ARG A 106 -4.89 7.94 12.19
CA ARG A 106 -4.20 8.77 13.17
C ARG A 106 -2.82 8.21 13.46
N PRO A 107 -1.80 9.06 13.67
CA PRO A 107 -0.45 8.59 13.99
C PRO A 107 -0.41 7.63 15.17
N GLU A 108 -1.24 7.86 16.19
CA GLU A 108 -1.34 7.01 17.38
C GLU A 108 -1.82 5.59 17.03
N ASN A 109 -2.80 5.47 16.13
CA ASN A 109 -3.32 4.19 15.68
C ASN A 109 -2.28 3.45 14.83
N ILE A 110 -1.51 4.18 14.02
CA ILE A 110 -0.42 3.62 13.21
C ILE A 110 0.67 3.10 14.15
N LEU A 111 1.09 3.91 15.14
CA LEU A 111 2.10 3.51 16.12
C LEU A 111 1.70 2.25 16.89
N ALA A 112 0.43 2.13 17.27
CA ALA A 112 -0.09 0.96 17.98
C ALA A 112 -0.02 -0.35 17.16
N ARG A 113 0.11 -0.25 15.84
CA ARG A 113 0.23 -1.40 14.93
C ARG A 113 1.66 -1.73 14.53
N ILE A 114 2.64 -0.90 14.91
CA ILE A 114 4.04 -1.16 14.60
C ILE A 114 4.53 -2.36 15.43
N THR A 115 5.03 -3.36 14.74
CA THR A 115 5.77 -4.47 15.35
C THR A 115 7.24 -4.08 15.41
N PHE A 116 7.81 -4.12 16.60
CA PHE A 116 9.25 -3.93 16.79
C PHE A 116 9.95 -5.29 16.69
N TYR A 117 11.17 -5.28 16.20
CA TYR A 117 11.99 -6.47 16.03
C TYR A 117 13.32 -6.29 16.74
N ASP A 118 13.89 -7.38 17.25
CA ASP A 118 15.26 -7.40 17.72
C ASP A 118 16.27 -7.45 16.56
N LYS A 119 17.56 -7.50 16.90
CA LYS A 119 18.66 -7.61 15.91
C LYS A 119 18.63 -8.90 15.07
N ASP A 120 17.95 -9.92 15.56
CA ASP A 120 17.81 -11.22 14.90
C ASP A 120 16.46 -11.36 14.15
N SER A 121 15.76 -10.23 13.98
CA SER A 121 14.45 -10.12 13.28
C SER A 121 13.31 -10.89 13.97
N HIS A 122 13.40 -11.14 15.27
CA HIS A 122 12.29 -11.68 16.03
C HIS A 122 11.39 -10.55 16.55
N PRO A 123 10.06 -10.69 16.47
CA PRO A 123 9.15 -9.68 16.99
C PRO A 123 9.27 -9.58 18.52
N ILE A 124 9.38 -8.34 19.01
CA ILE A 124 9.49 -8.06 20.45
C ILE A 124 8.36 -7.16 20.91
N HIS A 125 7.93 -7.38 22.15
CA HIS A 125 7.04 -6.44 22.83
C HIS A 125 7.86 -5.33 23.48
N LYS A 126 7.87 -4.14 22.86
CA LYS A 126 8.61 -2.98 23.36
C LYS A 126 7.66 -2.02 24.07
N ALA A 127 7.82 -1.87 25.39
CA ALA A 127 7.16 -0.80 26.14
C ALA A 127 7.86 0.54 25.84
N LEU A 128 7.16 1.43 25.15
CA LEU A 128 7.71 2.73 24.76
C LEU A 128 7.59 3.73 25.90
N SER A 129 8.68 4.42 26.23
CA SER A 129 8.69 5.61 27.07
C SER A 129 7.92 6.76 26.42
N ALA A 130 7.57 7.79 27.19
CA ALA A 130 6.91 8.98 26.66
C ALA A 130 7.75 9.69 25.56
N ALA A 131 9.08 9.75 25.75
CA ALA A 131 9.99 10.34 24.78
C ALA A 131 10.03 9.55 23.46
N GLU A 132 10.12 8.21 23.53
CA GLU A 132 10.10 7.35 22.35
C GLU A 132 8.76 7.44 21.59
N LYS A 133 7.63 7.46 22.31
CA LYS A 133 6.30 7.66 21.70
C LYS A 133 6.26 9.00 20.95
N ALA A 134 6.70 10.08 21.57
CA ALA A 134 6.73 11.39 20.94
C ALA A 134 7.65 11.41 19.70
N TYR A 135 8.79 10.71 19.75
CA TYR A 135 9.69 10.55 18.61
C TYR A 135 9.01 9.83 17.46
N TYR A 136 8.45 8.61 17.68
CA TYR A 136 7.80 7.84 16.64
C TYR A 136 6.56 8.54 16.05
N LEU A 137 5.78 9.24 16.87
CA LEU A 137 4.64 10.02 16.37
C LEU A 137 5.08 11.15 15.42
N ARG A 138 6.22 11.81 15.71
CA ARG A 138 6.79 12.79 14.79
C ARG A 138 7.24 12.18 13.48
N GLU A 139 7.93 11.03 13.51
CA GLU A 139 8.36 10.31 12.31
C GLU A 139 7.16 9.90 11.44
N ILE A 140 6.13 9.29 12.04
CA ILE A 140 4.90 8.91 11.34
C ILE A 140 4.22 10.16 10.72
N THR A 141 4.16 11.26 11.46
CA THR A 141 3.57 12.51 10.98
C THR A 141 4.37 13.10 9.83
N ALA A 142 5.70 13.03 9.90
CA ALA A 142 6.59 13.45 8.82
C ALA A 142 6.35 12.64 7.55
N ASP A 143 6.28 11.31 7.65
CA ASP A 143 5.94 10.42 6.54
C ASP A 143 4.58 10.75 5.92
N MET A 144 3.55 10.94 6.74
CA MET A 144 2.22 11.31 6.29
C MET A 144 2.22 12.66 5.56
N THR A 145 3.02 13.62 6.04
CA THR A 145 3.17 14.93 5.43
C THR A 145 3.93 14.84 4.12
N TYR A 146 4.98 14.04 4.06
CA TYR A 146 5.79 13.83 2.85
C TYR A 146 4.97 13.16 1.72
N PHE A 147 4.24 12.09 2.04
CA PHE A 147 3.43 11.37 1.04
C PHE A 147 2.08 12.03 0.74
N GLY A 148 1.54 12.83 1.65
CA GLY A 148 0.22 13.48 1.51
C GLY A 148 0.03 14.30 0.23
N PRO A 149 0.98 15.15 -0.20
CA PRO A 149 0.89 15.90 -1.46
C PRO A 149 0.81 15.02 -2.70
N TRP A 150 1.54 13.89 -2.73
CA TRP A 150 1.50 12.92 -3.82
C TRP A 150 0.12 12.26 -3.95
N HIS A 151 -0.49 11.91 -2.82
CA HIS A 151 -1.85 11.39 -2.78
C HIS A 151 -2.88 12.43 -3.26
N ARG A 152 -2.60 13.75 -3.10
CA ARG A 152 -3.50 14.83 -3.53
C ARG A 152 -3.30 15.27 -4.97
N LYS A 153 -2.08 15.24 -5.49
CA LYS A 153 -1.73 15.72 -6.85
C LYS A 153 -2.04 14.71 -7.95
N SER A 154 -2.14 13.43 -7.61
CA SER A 154 -2.50 12.43 -8.59
C SER A 154 -3.94 12.67 -9.04
N SER A 155 -4.16 12.71 -10.36
CA SER A 155 -5.48 12.87 -11.01
C SER A 155 -6.39 11.63 -10.84
N TYR A 156 -6.12 10.84 -9.81
CA TYR A 156 -6.90 9.66 -9.48
C TYR A 156 -8.17 10.05 -8.73
N PRO A 157 -9.28 9.31 -8.88
CA PRO A 157 -10.46 9.52 -8.06
C PRO A 157 -10.02 9.48 -6.58
N LYS A 158 -10.12 10.67 -5.96
CA LYS A 158 -9.60 10.91 -4.62
C LYS A 158 -10.51 10.27 -3.59
N ILE A 159 -10.09 9.18 -3.01
CA ILE A 159 -10.66 8.78 -1.73
C ILE A 159 -9.97 9.59 -0.66
N ARG A 160 -10.63 10.64 -0.23
CA ARG A 160 -10.26 11.35 0.99
C ARG A 160 -10.54 10.44 2.18
N HIS A 161 -9.50 10.20 2.99
CA HIS A 161 -9.61 9.70 4.33
C HIS A 161 -10.48 8.45 4.53
N VAL A 162 -9.94 7.30 4.22
CA VAL A 162 -10.45 6.07 4.79
C VAL A 162 -9.60 5.77 6.01
N CYS A 163 -10.01 6.33 7.14
CA CYS A 163 -9.49 5.96 8.44
C CYS A 163 -9.95 4.52 8.73
N GLY A 164 -9.14 3.49 8.39
CA GLY A 164 -9.35 2.10 8.79
C GLY A 164 -10.76 1.48 8.63
N ASP A 165 -11.75 2.23 8.21
CA ASP A 165 -13.15 1.82 8.13
C ASP A 165 -13.45 1.15 6.77
N PHE A 166 -13.50 -0.16 6.82
CA PHE A 166 -13.85 -0.99 5.67
C PHE A 166 -15.18 -0.59 5.01
N ALA A 167 -16.18 -0.18 5.82
CA ALA A 167 -17.48 0.23 5.30
C ALA A 167 -17.39 1.52 4.47
N GLN A 168 -16.45 2.41 4.77
CA GLN A 168 -16.22 3.62 3.96
C GLN A 168 -15.66 3.27 2.59
N ILE A 169 -14.72 2.31 2.50
CA ILE A 169 -14.18 1.85 1.22
C ILE A 169 -15.30 1.28 0.35
N ILE A 170 -16.10 0.39 0.90
CA ILE A 170 -17.22 -0.22 0.16
C ILE A 170 -18.23 0.84 -0.29
N ARG A 171 -18.61 1.78 0.59
CA ARG A 171 -19.52 2.89 0.22
C ARG A 171 -18.95 3.75 -0.91
N PHE A 172 -17.66 4.05 -0.85
CA PHE A 172 -17.00 4.79 -1.92
C PHE A 172 -17.05 4.02 -3.25
N LEU A 173 -16.63 2.77 -3.27
CA LEU A 173 -16.62 1.95 -4.47
C LEU A 173 -18.02 1.81 -5.09
N ARG A 174 -19.06 1.73 -4.26
CA ARG A 174 -20.46 1.72 -4.72
C ARG A 174 -20.89 3.05 -5.34
N ARG A 175 -20.53 4.17 -4.73
CA ARG A 175 -20.95 5.52 -5.19
C ARG A 175 -20.33 5.92 -6.53
N HIS A 176 -19.22 5.33 -6.88
CA HIS A 176 -18.48 5.67 -8.10
C HIS A 176 -18.60 4.60 -9.19
N ASP A 177 -19.63 3.73 -9.10
CA ASP A 177 -19.89 2.61 -10.02
C ASP A 177 -18.67 1.71 -10.24
N VAL A 178 -17.77 1.71 -9.26
CA VAL A 178 -16.56 0.88 -9.26
C VAL A 178 -16.91 -0.58 -8.93
N LEU A 179 -18.02 -0.79 -8.22
CA LEU A 179 -18.58 -2.11 -7.98
C LEU A 179 -19.73 -2.34 -8.96
N TRP A 180 -19.52 -3.23 -9.91
CA TRP A 180 -20.61 -3.82 -10.70
C TRP A 180 -21.61 -4.46 -9.73
N PRO A 181 -22.93 -4.36 -9.98
CA PRO A 181 -23.91 -5.03 -9.13
C PRO A 181 -23.53 -6.50 -9.00
N MET A 182 -23.20 -6.90 -7.78
CA MET A 182 -23.08 -8.33 -7.49
C MET A 182 -24.44 -8.93 -7.79
N ALA A 183 -24.46 -9.94 -8.67
CA ALA A 183 -25.63 -10.77 -8.86
C ALA A 183 -26.14 -11.25 -7.50
N PRO A 184 -27.46 -11.37 -7.32
CA PRO A 184 -28.10 -11.69 -6.06
C PRO A 184 -27.60 -13.01 -5.46
#